data_f42aa81c9414f320ac312fa5c6d9c262
#
_entry.id   f42aa81c9414f320ac312fa5c6d9c262
#
_cell.length_a   1.000
_cell.length_b   1.000
_cell.length_c   1.000
_cell.angle_alpha   90.00
_cell.angle_beta   90.00
_cell.angle_gamma   90.00
#
_symmetry.space_group_name_H-M   'P 1'
#
loop_
_entity.id
_entity.type
_entity.pdbx_description
1 polymer ?
#
loop_
_entity_poly.entity_id
_entity_poly.type
_entity_poly.pdbx_seq_one_letter_code
_entity_poly.pdbx_strand_id
1 'polypeptide(L)'
;MLKIYAHRGNQAQAVENSLTAFQNAVTAGADGIECDLHLTADGALVVIHDEQLDRTTDSQGEISDLSLAQIQAARLRFSDGRLTQDRVPSLPELLNLLRDLDFKGTLNLELKTDQKDYPGIEAAVLATVEELAPDFDIVYSSFNWYTLQRLKAL
;
A
#
# COMPACT_ATOMS: atom_id res chain seq x y z
N MET A 1 -19.98 -14.93 10.06
CA MET A 1 -20.09 -13.50 10.40
C MET A 1 -19.67 -12.70 9.17
N LEU A 2 -20.38 -11.59 8.85
CA LEU A 2 -20.00 -10.70 7.75
C LEU A 2 -18.69 -10.00 8.11
N LYS A 3 -17.74 -9.94 7.19
CA LYS A 3 -16.50 -9.14 7.34
C LYS A 3 -16.52 -7.97 6.38
N ILE A 4 -16.10 -6.80 6.84
CA ILE A 4 -16.04 -5.55 6.07
C ILE A 4 -14.58 -5.17 5.85
N TYR A 5 -14.18 -5.05 4.59
CA TYR A 5 -12.84 -4.62 4.18
C TYR A 5 -12.85 -3.19 3.67
N ALA A 6 -11.93 -2.38 4.14
CA ALA A 6 -11.69 -1.03 3.64
C ALA A 6 -10.72 -1.07 2.46
N HIS A 7 -11.25 -1.02 1.24
CA HIS A 7 -10.49 -1.01 0.00
C HIS A 7 -9.72 0.30 -0.13
N ARG A 8 -8.37 0.24 -0.10
CA ARG A 8 -7.44 1.37 -0.05
C ARG A 8 -7.66 2.29 1.16
N GLY A 9 -8.16 1.73 2.26
CA GLY A 9 -8.56 2.48 3.44
C GLY A 9 -9.96 3.10 3.37
N ASN A 10 -10.32 3.93 4.37
CA ASN A 10 -11.58 4.67 4.38
C ASN A 10 -11.41 6.04 3.70
N GLN A 11 -11.90 6.14 2.48
CA GLN A 11 -11.73 7.29 1.57
C GLN A 11 -12.76 8.40 1.78
N ALA A 12 -13.67 8.30 2.75
CA ALA A 12 -14.75 9.29 2.93
C ALA A 12 -14.20 10.71 3.17
N GLN A 13 -13.05 10.82 3.84
CA GLN A 13 -12.41 12.10 4.17
C GLN A 13 -10.87 12.07 3.97
N ALA A 14 -10.37 11.08 3.26
CA ALA A 14 -8.93 10.89 3.01
C ALA A 14 -8.69 10.41 1.59
N VAL A 15 -7.48 10.61 1.09
CA VAL A 15 -7.07 10.07 -0.23
C VAL A 15 -6.82 8.57 -0.09
N GLU A 16 -7.20 7.80 -1.11
CA GLU A 16 -6.92 6.36 -1.18
C GLU A 16 -5.45 6.05 -0.89
N ASN A 17 -5.17 4.90 -0.26
CA ASN A 17 -3.82 4.44 0.06
C ASN A 17 -2.98 5.42 0.91
N SER A 18 -3.62 6.37 1.62
CA SER A 18 -2.92 7.26 2.57
C SER A 18 -2.94 6.68 3.99
N LEU A 19 -1.95 7.06 4.81
CA LEU A 19 -1.94 6.68 6.23
C LEU A 19 -3.21 7.17 6.94
N THR A 20 -3.70 8.35 6.60
CA THR A 20 -4.97 8.89 7.13
C THR A 20 -6.16 8.01 6.75
N ALA A 21 -6.23 7.49 5.50
CA ALA A 21 -7.31 6.59 5.09
C ALA A 21 -7.28 5.26 5.86
N PHE A 22 -6.09 4.73 6.12
CA PHE A 22 -5.93 3.50 6.91
C PHE A 22 -6.28 3.69 8.38
N GLN A 23 -5.85 4.79 8.99
CA GLN A 23 -6.25 5.17 10.35
C GLN A 23 -7.77 5.31 10.47
N ASN A 24 -8.42 5.97 9.50
CA ASN A 24 -9.87 6.12 9.46
C ASN A 24 -10.58 4.77 9.31
N ALA A 25 -10.00 3.81 8.57
CA ALA A 25 -10.54 2.46 8.44
C ALA A 25 -10.53 1.70 9.77
N VAL A 26 -9.41 1.75 10.50
CA VAL A 26 -9.29 1.15 11.84
C VAL A 26 -10.28 1.79 12.81
N THR A 27 -10.36 3.13 12.83
CA THR A 27 -11.29 3.88 13.69
C THR A 27 -12.75 3.55 13.39
N ALA A 28 -13.09 3.30 12.13
CA ALA A 28 -14.42 2.89 11.71
C ALA A 28 -14.76 1.41 12.03
N GLY A 29 -13.79 0.64 12.55
CA GLY A 29 -13.98 -0.76 12.93
C GLY A 29 -13.99 -1.72 11.73
N ALA A 30 -13.20 -1.44 10.69
CA ALA A 30 -13.03 -2.37 9.57
C ALA A 30 -12.42 -3.70 10.05
N ASP A 31 -12.97 -4.82 9.59
CA ASP A 31 -12.43 -6.16 9.87
C ASP A 31 -11.16 -6.46 9.07
N GLY A 32 -10.96 -5.75 7.97
CA GLY A 32 -9.80 -5.85 7.11
C GLY A 32 -9.53 -4.55 6.37
N ILE A 33 -8.31 -4.43 5.93
CA ILE A 33 -7.81 -3.32 5.10
C ILE A 33 -7.15 -3.93 3.87
N GLU A 34 -7.32 -3.31 2.75
CA GLU A 34 -6.62 -3.66 1.51
C GLU A 34 -5.78 -2.48 1.07
N CYS A 35 -4.61 -2.74 0.49
CA CYS A 35 -3.74 -1.74 -0.11
C CYS A 35 -2.96 -2.29 -1.29
N ASP A 36 -2.54 -1.38 -2.18
CA ASP A 36 -1.81 -1.66 -3.41
C ASP A 36 -0.31 -1.40 -3.24
N LEU A 37 0.54 -2.31 -3.72
CA LEU A 37 2.00 -2.25 -3.59
C LEU A 37 2.71 -2.18 -4.94
N HIS A 38 3.67 -1.26 -5.04
CA HIS A 38 4.65 -1.19 -6.11
C HIS A 38 6.08 -1.18 -5.54
N LEU A 39 7.06 -1.51 -6.41
CA LEU A 39 8.49 -1.46 -6.07
C LEU A 39 9.12 -0.22 -6.74
N THR A 40 9.85 0.57 -5.97
CA THR A 40 10.56 1.77 -6.45
C THR A 40 11.89 1.42 -7.14
N ALA A 41 12.52 2.40 -7.78
CA ALA A 41 13.83 2.23 -8.43
C ALA A 41 14.94 1.82 -7.45
N ASP A 42 14.85 2.23 -6.19
CA ASP A 42 15.79 1.89 -5.11
C ASP A 42 15.36 0.71 -4.24
N GLY A 43 14.33 -0.05 -4.70
CA GLY A 43 13.90 -1.30 -4.07
C GLY A 43 13.01 -1.14 -2.84
N ALA A 44 12.47 0.04 -2.58
CA ALA A 44 11.49 0.25 -1.52
C ALA A 44 10.08 -0.15 -1.98
N LEU A 45 9.24 -0.59 -1.04
CA LEU A 45 7.83 -0.88 -1.28
C LEU A 45 6.99 0.34 -0.91
N VAL A 46 6.19 0.84 -1.86
CA VAL A 46 5.29 1.98 -1.68
C VAL A 46 3.84 1.58 -1.86
N VAL A 47 2.95 2.30 -1.16
CA VAL A 47 1.52 2.03 -1.12
C VAL A 47 0.80 3.04 -2.01
N ILE A 48 0.51 2.64 -3.24
CA ILE A 48 -0.18 3.45 -4.25
C ILE A 48 -0.80 2.52 -5.30
N HIS A 49 -1.94 2.91 -5.91
CA HIS A 49 -2.64 2.04 -6.85
C HIS A 49 -2.03 2.06 -8.26
N ASP A 50 -1.81 3.27 -8.82
CA ASP A 50 -1.39 3.43 -10.20
C ASP A 50 0.13 3.26 -10.33
N GLU A 51 0.59 2.86 -11.52
CA GLU A 51 2.01 2.78 -11.86
C GLU A 51 2.68 4.17 -11.88
N GLN A 52 1.88 5.24 -11.87
CA GLN A 52 2.33 6.64 -11.97
C GLN A 52 1.76 7.49 -10.82
N LEU A 53 2.50 8.56 -10.47
CA LEU A 53 2.12 9.51 -9.42
C LEU A 53 0.95 10.44 -9.82
N ASP A 54 0.66 10.56 -11.10
CA ASP A 54 -0.08 11.67 -11.73
C ASP A 54 -1.50 11.87 -11.20
N ARG A 55 -2.26 10.79 -10.93
CA ARG A 55 -3.67 10.88 -10.55
C ARG A 55 -3.88 11.34 -9.10
N THR A 56 -3.09 10.78 -8.19
CA THR A 56 -3.32 10.92 -6.74
C THR A 56 -2.29 11.80 -6.04
N THR A 57 -1.37 12.44 -6.79
CA THR A 57 -0.36 13.34 -6.20
C THR A 57 -0.22 14.65 -6.96
N ASP A 58 0.56 15.60 -6.40
CA ASP A 58 0.96 16.85 -7.07
C ASP A 58 2.26 16.70 -7.89
N SER A 59 2.68 15.46 -8.18
CA SER A 59 3.88 15.15 -8.96
C SER A 59 3.55 14.20 -10.12
N GLN A 60 4.55 13.89 -10.94
CA GLN A 60 4.44 13.04 -12.11
C GLN A 60 5.59 12.03 -12.17
N GLY A 61 5.36 10.94 -12.90
CA GLY A 61 6.38 9.94 -13.23
C GLY A 61 6.03 8.54 -12.76
N GLU A 62 6.70 7.56 -13.36
CA GLU A 62 6.52 6.16 -13.04
C GLU A 62 7.20 5.79 -11.72
N ILE A 63 6.49 5.03 -10.89
CA ILE A 63 6.97 4.55 -9.58
C ILE A 63 8.29 3.79 -9.72
N SER A 64 8.40 2.93 -10.74
CA SER A 64 9.60 2.12 -10.97
C SER A 64 10.85 2.89 -11.36
N ASP A 65 10.72 4.16 -11.78
CA ASP A 65 11.81 5.02 -12.21
C ASP A 65 12.26 6.01 -11.12
N LEU A 66 11.52 6.06 -10.02
CA LEU A 66 11.72 7.01 -8.91
C LEU A 66 12.19 6.29 -7.65
N SER A 67 13.03 6.96 -6.86
CA SER A 67 13.38 6.53 -5.52
C SER A 67 12.26 6.81 -4.52
N LEU A 68 12.25 6.12 -3.38
CA LEU A 68 11.32 6.38 -2.28
C LEU A 68 11.31 7.86 -1.88
N ALA A 69 12.49 8.48 -1.76
CA ALA A 69 12.62 9.89 -1.39
C ALA A 69 11.96 10.84 -2.41
N GLN A 70 12.06 10.55 -3.72
CA GLN A 70 11.41 11.31 -4.77
C GLN A 70 9.89 11.16 -4.72
N ILE A 71 9.39 9.94 -4.53
CA ILE A 71 7.96 9.64 -4.40
C ILE A 71 7.37 10.35 -3.17
N GLN A 72 8.05 10.26 -2.03
CA GLN A 72 7.60 10.89 -0.79
C GLN A 72 7.77 12.42 -0.76
N ALA A 73 8.46 13.02 -1.72
CA ALA A 73 8.44 14.49 -1.89
C ALA A 73 7.06 14.99 -2.35
N ALA A 74 6.31 14.17 -3.10
CA ALA A 74 4.97 14.49 -3.57
C ALA A 74 3.93 14.45 -2.43
N ARG A 75 2.92 15.33 -2.51
CA ARG A 75 1.75 15.32 -1.62
C ARG A 75 0.57 14.63 -2.28
N LEU A 76 -0.18 13.87 -1.51
CA LEU A 76 -1.40 13.26 -1.98
C LEU A 76 -2.49 14.29 -2.29
N ARG A 77 -3.29 14.00 -3.30
CA ARG A 77 -4.32 14.89 -3.86
C ARG A 77 -5.63 14.14 -4.02
N PHE A 78 -6.74 14.77 -3.62
CA PHE A 78 -8.08 14.31 -3.94
C PHE A 78 -8.38 14.40 -5.44
N SER A 79 -9.39 13.68 -5.90
CA SER A 79 -9.86 13.75 -7.30
C SER A 79 -10.36 15.14 -7.72
N ASP A 80 -10.77 15.98 -6.79
CA ASP A 80 -11.17 17.38 -7.02
C ASP A 80 -9.98 18.35 -7.06
N GLY A 81 -8.74 17.85 -6.93
CA GLY A 81 -7.49 18.61 -6.99
C GLY A 81 -7.01 19.20 -5.66
N ARG A 82 -7.78 19.07 -4.57
CA ARG A 82 -7.34 19.55 -3.25
C ARG A 82 -6.15 18.74 -2.76
N LEU A 83 -5.09 19.42 -2.33
CA LEU A 83 -3.90 18.81 -1.76
C LEU A 83 -4.11 18.51 -0.26
N THR A 84 -3.48 17.43 0.18
CA THR A 84 -3.40 17.05 1.59
C THR A 84 -2.00 17.31 2.15
N GLN A 85 -1.79 16.99 3.43
CA GLN A 85 -0.46 16.90 4.03
C GLN A 85 0.13 15.48 3.94
N ASP A 86 -0.70 14.50 3.56
CA ASP A 86 -0.26 13.11 3.41
C ASP A 86 0.70 12.95 2.22
N ARG A 87 1.59 11.98 2.37
CA ARG A 87 2.54 11.52 1.36
C ARG A 87 2.20 10.09 0.95
N VAL A 88 2.77 9.63 -0.16
CA VAL A 88 2.69 8.21 -0.53
C VAL A 88 3.43 7.41 0.56
N PRO A 89 2.74 6.49 1.27
CA PRO A 89 3.38 5.73 2.33
C PRO A 89 4.29 4.64 1.75
N SER A 90 5.31 4.27 2.51
CA SER A 90 5.99 2.99 2.34
C SER A 90 5.24 1.87 3.07
N LEU A 91 5.48 0.61 2.69
CA LEU A 91 4.92 -0.53 3.41
C LEU A 91 5.33 -0.57 4.89
N PRO A 92 6.61 -0.31 5.27
CA PRO A 92 6.99 -0.22 6.67
C PRO A 92 6.19 0.83 7.47
N GLU A 93 5.91 2.00 6.89
CA GLU A 93 5.11 3.04 7.55
C GLU A 93 3.67 2.56 7.80
N LEU A 94 3.06 1.88 6.82
CA LEU A 94 1.72 1.31 6.99
C LEU A 94 1.70 0.23 8.08
N LEU A 95 2.64 -0.73 8.06
CA LEU A 95 2.69 -1.81 9.05
C LEU A 95 2.89 -1.26 10.47
N ASN A 96 3.77 -0.26 10.63
CA ASN A 96 3.98 0.41 11.91
C ASN A 96 2.73 1.16 12.37
N LEU A 97 2.05 1.90 11.49
CA LEU A 97 0.80 2.58 11.82
C LEU A 97 -0.25 1.59 12.34
N LEU A 98 -0.47 0.49 11.64
CA LEU A 98 -1.49 -0.50 12.03
C LEU A 98 -1.14 -1.18 13.37
N ARG A 99 0.15 -1.44 13.63
CA ARG A 99 0.62 -1.93 14.93
C ARG A 99 0.37 -0.89 16.04
N ASP A 100 0.70 0.38 15.82
CA ASP A 100 0.53 1.45 16.80
C ASP A 100 -0.95 1.71 17.12
N LEU A 101 -1.86 1.41 16.18
CA LEU A 101 -3.30 1.47 16.35
C LEU A 101 -3.91 0.19 16.98
N ASP A 102 -3.08 -0.79 17.35
CA ASP A 102 -3.52 -2.11 17.86
C ASP A 102 -4.52 -2.82 16.92
N PHE A 103 -4.33 -2.68 15.61
CA PHE A 103 -5.17 -3.34 14.61
C PHE A 103 -5.03 -4.86 14.71
N LYS A 104 -6.17 -5.58 14.76
CA LYS A 104 -6.21 -7.05 14.90
C LYS A 104 -6.96 -7.73 13.75
N GLY A 105 -7.23 -7.00 12.68
CA GLY A 105 -7.92 -7.53 11.51
C GLY A 105 -6.98 -8.20 10.52
N THR A 106 -7.38 -8.18 9.25
CA THR A 106 -6.59 -8.73 8.14
C THR A 106 -6.11 -7.58 7.24
N LEU A 107 -4.81 -7.54 6.94
CA LEU A 107 -4.26 -6.66 5.90
C LEU A 107 -4.07 -7.46 4.61
N ASN A 108 -4.77 -7.06 3.54
CA ASN A 108 -4.56 -7.60 2.20
C ASN A 108 -3.56 -6.72 1.45
N LEU A 109 -2.42 -7.29 1.10
CA LEU A 109 -1.38 -6.68 0.29
C LEU A 109 -1.55 -7.12 -1.16
N GLU A 110 -2.05 -6.22 -2.03
CA GLU A 110 -2.14 -6.47 -3.47
C GLU A 110 -0.84 -6.07 -4.15
N LEU A 111 -0.14 -7.04 -4.76
CA LEU A 111 1.05 -6.77 -5.57
C LEU A 111 0.62 -6.39 -6.99
N LYS A 112 0.88 -5.14 -7.37
CA LYS A 112 0.51 -4.55 -8.67
C LYS A 112 1.54 -4.92 -9.74
N THR A 113 1.43 -6.13 -10.28
CA THR A 113 2.37 -6.72 -11.25
C THR A 113 1.69 -7.15 -12.55
N ASP A 114 0.46 -6.73 -12.77
CA ASP A 114 -0.34 -7.09 -13.94
C ASP A 114 -0.02 -6.24 -15.18
N GLN A 115 0.36 -4.98 -14.99
CA GLN A 115 0.77 -4.08 -16.09
C GLN A 115 2.29 -3.97 -16.22
N LYS A 116 3.01 -3.97 -15.08
CA LYS A 116 4.47 -3.92 -15.04
C LYS A 116 5.00 -5.02 -14.14
N ASP A 117 5.91 -5.82 -14.63
CA ASP A 117 6.63 -6.77 -13.79
C ASP A 117 7.66 -6.01 -12.94
N TYR A 118 7.73 -6.36 -11.64
CA TYR A 118 8.70 -5.82 -10.68
C TYR A 118 9.56 -6.98 -10.15
N PRO A 119 10.65 -7.34 -10.85
CA PRO A 119 11.48 -8.46 -10.43
C PRO A 119 11.95 -8.29 -8.97
N GLY A 120 11.62 -9.28 -8.12
CA GLY A 120 11.99 -9.28 -6.71
C GLY A 120 10.97 -8.67 -5.75
N ILE A 121 9.84 -8.14 -6.22
CA ILE A 121 8.81 -7.55 -5.34
C ILE A 121 8.29 -8.59 -4.34
N GLU A 122 8.12 -9.84 -4.73
CA GLU A 122 7.64 -10.91 -3.88
C GLU A 122 8.59 -11.14 -2.67
N ALA A 123 9.89 -11.24 -2.96
CA ALA A 123 10.89 -11.40 -1.91
C ALA A 123 10.98 -10.16 -1.00
N ALA A 124 10.89 -8.96 -1.57
CA ALA A 124 10.91 -7.71 -0.81
C ALA A 124 9.71 -7.60 0.14
N VAL A 125 8.50 -7.95 -0.32
CA VAL A 125 7.30 -7.92 0.51
C VAL A 125 7.40 -8.93 1.67
N LEU A 126 7.79 -10.18 1.38
CA LEU A 126 7.93 -11.21 2.41
C LEU A 126 9.00 -10.83 3.44
N ALA A 127 10.17 -10.34 2.99
CA ALA A 127 11.23 -9.89 3.89
C ALA A 127 10.78 -8.73 4.81
N THR A 128 10.04 -7.74 4.26
CA THR A 128 9.52 -6.62 5.04
C THR A 128 8.51 -7.08 6.10
N VAL A 129 7.60 -7.99 5.73
CA VAL A 129 6.61 -8.53 6.66
C VAL A 129 7.29 -9.38 7.75
N GLU A 130 8.27 -10.21 7.38
CA GLU A 130 9.04 -11.01 8.34
C GLU A 130 9.84 -10.14 9.32
N GLU A 131 10.52 -9.10 8.83
CA GLU A 131 11.32 -8.17 9.65
C GLU A 131 10.46 -7.43 10.67
N LEU A 132 9.29 -6.91 10.24
CA LEU A 132 8.42 -6.11 11.10
C LEU A 132 7.48 -6.97 11.96
N ALA A 133 7.32 -8.25 11.61
CA ALA A 133 6.54 -9.26 12.34
C ALA A 133 5.22 -8.70 12.93
N PRO A 134 4.28 -8.23 12.08
CA PRO A 134 3.02 -7.68 12.54
C PRO A 134 2.20 -8.74 13.30
N ASP A 135 1.46 -8.32 14.32
CA ASP A 135 0.64 -9.19 15.15
C ASP A 135 -0.83 -9.29 14.67
N PHE A 136 -1.05 -9.05 13.38
CA PHE A 136 -2.31 -9.18 12.66
C PHE A 136 -2.16 -10.05 11.40
N ASP A 137 -3.26 -10.53 10.86
CA ASP A 137 -3.25 -11.42 9.69
C ASP A 137 -2.83 -10.69 8.41
N ILE A 138 -1.95 -11.32 7.62
CA ILE A 138 -1.56 -10.84 6.28
C ILE A 138 -2.12 -11.79 5.22
N VAL A 139 -2.73 -11.21 4.19
CA VAL A 139 -3.16 -11.90 2.96
C VAL A 139 -2.47 -11.23 1.77
N TYR A 140 -2.04 -12.02 0.81
CA TYR A 140 -1.44 -11.53 -0.43
C TYR A 140 -2.39 -11.76 -1.59
N SER A 141 -2.56 -10.75 -2.44
CA SER A 141 -3.34 -10.83 -3.67
C SER A 141 -2.60 -10.20 -4.85
N SER A 142 -2.98 -10.58 -6.05
CA SER A 142 -2.50 -9.99 -7.30
C SER A 142 -3.42 -10.40 -8.44
N PHE A 143 -3.60 -9.53 -9.42
CA PHE A 143 -4.20 -9.88 -10.71
C PHE A 143 -3.24 -10.65 -11.62
N ASN A 144 -1.94 -10.70 -11.30
CA ASN A 144 -0.94 -11.51 -11.98
C ASN A 144 -0.80 -12.87 -11.27
N TRP A 145 -1.34 -13.91 -11.90
CA TRP A 145 -1.26 -15.28 -11.40
C TRP A 145 0.17 -15.76 -11.13
N TYR A 146 1.14 -15.37 -11.96
CA TYR A 146 2.54 -15.78 -11.78
C TYR A 146 3.17 -15.21 -10.51
N THR A 147 2.80 -13.98 -10.10
CA THR A 147 3.20 -13.37 -8.84
C THR A 147 2.76 -14.23 -7.65
N LEU A 148 1.50 -14.70 -7.65
CA LEU A 148 1.01 -15.58 -6.57
C LEU A 148 1.71 -16.93 -6.55
N GLN A 149 2.09 -17.48 -7.72
CA GLN A 149 2.90 -18.68 -7.77
C GLN A 149 4.31 -18.48 -7.21
N ARG A 150 4.96 -17.34 -7.53
CA ARG A 150 6.29 -16.98 -6.99
C ARG A 150 6.24 -16.77 -5.47
N LEU A 151 5.24 -16.03 -4.97
CA LEU A 151 5.02 -15.87 -3.52
C LEU A 151 4.90 -17.20 -2.78
N LYS A 152 4.18 -18.15 -3.37
CA LYS A 152 3.97 -19.47 -2.75
C LYS A 152 5.24 -20.35 -2.79
N ALA A 153 6.18 -20.06 -3.68
CA ALA A 153 7.41 -20.83 -3.85
C ALA A 153 8.56 -20.32 -2.95
N LEU A 154 8.45 -19.13 -2.38
CA LEU A 154 9.37 -18.54 -1.40
C LEU A 154 9.02 -18.97 0.01
#